data_94daa5de1fd1d5574e9af2e4d0489004
#
_entry.id   94daa5de1fd1d5574e9af2e4d0489004
#
_cell.length_a   1.000
_cell.length_b   1.000
_cell.length_c   1.000
_cell.angle_alpha   90.00
_cell.angle_beta   90.00
_cell.angle_gamma   90.00
#
_symmetry.space_group_name_H-M   'P 1'
#
loop_
_entity.id
_entity.type
_entity.pdbx_description
1 polymer ?
#
loop_
_entity_poly.entity_id
_entity_poly.type
_entity_poly.pdbx_seq_one_letter_code
_entity_poly.pdbx_strand_id
1 'polypeptide(L)'
;AEKGKLMFGTVDTWLIWRLTRGEVHVTDPSNASRTMLFNIRTLQWDGELLKLFGIPASMMPEVRSSSEVYGATKTTIFAHKVPIAGIAGDQQAALFGQMCVEPGSVKNTYGTGCFLLMNSGEKPIVSKNNLLTTIAWKIGDKVSYALEGSIFVGGSVVQWLRDGLGIIRSSSEIEELAASVPDTNGVYFVPALTGLAAPYWDQYARGAISGISRGTTAAHIARAALEGIAYQTLDIVGAMQRDSGITLRELKVDGGAARNNLLMQFQSDLLDTRVIRPSVCLLYTSPSPRD
;
A
#
# COMPACT_ATOMS: atom_id res chain seq x y z
N ALA A 1 21.46 23.84 6.18
CA ALA A 1 20.59 24.07 5.02
C ALA A 1 21.09 25.23 4.18
N GLU A 2 21.15 26.46 4.71
CA GLU A 2 21.55 27.69 3.99
C GLU A 2 22.94 27.63 3.34
N LYS A 3 23.86 26.84 3.86
CA LYS A 3 25.21 26.65 3.28
C LYS A 3 25.30 25.60 2.20
N GLY A 4 24.15 25.05 1.72
CA GLY A 4 24.11 24.01 0.68
C GLY A 4 24.74 22.66 1.07
N LYS A 5 24.98 22.42 2.37
CA LYS A 5 25.62 21.19 2.87
C LYS A 5 24.64 20.13 3.36
N LEU A 6 23.34 20.42 3.34
CA LEU A 6 22.29 19.51 3.76
C LEU A 6 21.41 19.17 2.56
N MET A 7 21.16 17.91 2.36
CA MET A 7 20.32 17.36 1.28
C MET A 7 19.20 16.56 1.89
N PHE A 8 18.01 16.66 1.30
CA PHE A 8 16.85 15.86 1.64
C PHE A 8 16.73 14.68 0.68
N GLY A 9 16.15 13.58 1.13
CA GLY A 9 15.84 12.47 0.26
C GLY A 9 14.88 11.50 0.93
N THR A 10 14.05 10.88 0.13
CA THR A 10 13.30 9.67 0.46
C THR A 10 14.24 8.46 0.40
N VAL A 11 13.76 7.27 0.75
CA VAL A 11 14.60 6.05 0.83
C VAL A 11 15.29 5.74 -0.51
N ASP A 12 14.58 5.91 -1.62
CA ASP A 12 15.12 5.75 -2.99
C ASP A 12 16.29 6.71 -3.27
N THR A 13 16.12 7.99 -2.93
CA THR A 13 17.18 9.00 -3.05
C THR A 13 18.42 8.59 -2.25
N TRP A 14 18.22 8.15 -1.00
CA TRP A 14 19.32 7.67 -0.15
C TRP A 14 20.03 6.46 -0.75
N LEU A 15 19.28 5.47 -1.26
CA LEU A 15 19.86 4.30 -1.88
C LEU A 15 20.70 4.66 -3.11
N ILE A 16 20.18 5.51 -4.00
CA ILE A 16 20.90 5.95 -5.20
C ILE A 16 22.14 6.74 -4.81
N TRP A 17 22.03 7.69 -3.86
CA TRP A 17 23.17 8.43 -3.34
C TRP A 17 24.26 7.50 -2.83
N ARG A 18 23.92 6.46 -2.08
CA ARG A 18 24.88 5.50 -1.55
C ARG A 18 25.49 4.64 -2.66
N LEU A 19 24.67 4.12 -3.58
CA LEU A 19 25.11 3.28 -4.69
C LEU A 19 26.02 4.03 -5.68
N THR A 20 25.81 5.33 -5.85
CA THR A 20 26.62 6.19 -6.72
C THR A 20 27.75 6.89 -5.96
N ARG A 21 27.90 6.68 -4.65
CA ARG A 21 28.86 7.36 -3.79
C ARG A 21 28.75 8.88 -3.82
N GLY A 22 27.53 9.40 -3.81
CA GLY A 22 27.24 10.81 -3.73
C GLY A 22 27.28 11.58 -5.04
N GLU A 23 27.27 10.88 -6.18
CA GLU A 23 27.26 11.54 -7.50
C GLU A 23 25.85 11.91 -7.97
N VAL A 24 24.82 11.15 -7.54
CA VAL A 24 23.45 11.30 -8.05
C VAL A 24 22.49 11.54 -6.89
N HIS A 25 21.79 12.69 -6.93
CA HIS A 25 20.80 13.11 -5.95
C HIS A 25 19.44 13.29 -6.64
N VAL A 26 18.69 12.21 -6.78
CA VAL A 26 17.43 12.14 -7.53
C VAL A 26 16.37 11.38 -6.78
N THR A 27 15.12 11.62 -7.16
CA THR A 27 13.95 10.82 -6.80
C THR A 27 13.04 10.73 -8.02
N ASP A 28 11.96 9.95 -7.94
CA ASP A 28 10.92 9.91 -8.96
C ASP A 28 9.61 10.53 -8.47
N PRO A 29 8.66 10.84 -9.37
CA PRO A 29 7.38 11.45 -8.98
C PRO A 29 6.55 10.58 -8.03
N SER A 30 6.66 9.24 -8.09
CA SER A 30 5.90 8.35 -7.21
C SER A 30 6.35 8.50 -5.74
N ASN A 31 7.66 8.60 -5.49
CA ASN A 31 8.21 8.88 -4.16
C ASN A 31 8.02 10.35 -3.76
N ALA A 32 8.29 11.29 -4.66
CA ALA A 32 8.13 12.73 -4.39
C ALA A 32 6.70 13.07 -3.96
N SER A 33 5.69 12.46 -4.57
CA SER A 33 4.27 12.67 -4.24
C SER A 33 3.89 12.26 -2.80
N ARG A 34 4.75 11.49 -2.11
CA ARG A 34 4.53 11.05 -0.72
C ARG A 34 5.06 12.03 0.32
N THR A 35 5.74 13.08 -0.10
CA THR A 35 6.42 14.02 0.81
C THR A 35 5.54 15.16 1.32
N MET A 36 4.35 15.37 0.75
CA MET A 36 3.48 16.55 0.91
C MET A 36 4.13 17.89 0.45
N LEU A 37 5.28 17.83 -0.21
CA LEU A 37 6.01 19.00 -0.71
C LEU A 37 6.04 19.08 -2.23
N PHE A 38 5.50 18.05 -2.89
CA PHE A 38 5.51 17.89 -4.33
C PHE A 38 4.13 18.14 -4.94
N ASN A 39 4.06 19.00 -5.94
CA ASN A 39 2.81 19.28 -6.64
C ASN A 39 2.60 18.25 -7.75
N ILE A 40 1.62 17.36 -7.55
CA ILE A 40 1.33 16.26 -8.49
C ILE A 40 0.77 16.72 -9.83
N ARG A 41 0.36 17.98 -9.96
CA ARG A 41 -0.16 18.53 -11.23
C ARG A 41 0.94 19.17 -12.07
N THR A 42 1.84 19.94 -11.41
CA THR A 42 2.98 20.58 -12.09
C THR A 42 4.20 19.68 -12.19
N LEU A 43 4.23 18.57 -11.44
CA LEU A 43 5.34 17.62 -11.32
C LEU A 43 6.64 18.28 -10.84
N GLN A 44 6.49 19.21 -9.91
CA GLN A 44 7.61 19.96 -9.33
C GLN A 44 7.44 20.09 -7.82
N TRP A 45 8.54 20.34 -7.13
CA TRP A 45 8.50 20.74 -5.73
C TRP A 45 7.70 22.04 -5.60
N ASP A 46 6.76 22.06 -4.66
CA ASP A 46 5.85 23.20 -4.47
C ASP A 46 6.56 24.32 -3.70
N GLY A 47 6.83 25.42 -4.39
CA GLY A 47 7.55 26.54 -3.82
C GLY A 47 6.84 27.23 -2.65
N GLU A 48 5.50 27.22 -2.63
CA GLU A 48 4.71 27.79 -1.52
C GLU A 48 4.82 26.91 -0.28
N LEU A 49 4.70 25.59 -0.45
CA LEU A 49 4.87 24.63 0.66
C LEU A 49 6.30 24.63 1.19
N LEU A 50 7.31 24.65 0.32
CA LEU A 50 8.70 24.75 0.75
C LEU A 50 8.93 26.02 1.58
N LYS A 51 8.39 27.15 1.13
CA LYS A 51 8.47 28.42 1.86
C LYS A 51 7.74 28.36 3.20
N LEU A 52 6.52 27.79 3.21
CA LEU A 52 5.71 27.64 4.43
C LEU A 52 6.46 26.87 5.52
N PHE A 53 7.13 25.79 5.14
CA PHE A 53 7.89 24.94 6.07
C PHE A 53 9.34 25.41 6.28
N GLY A 54 9.77 26.51 5.65
CA GLY A 54 11.14 27.02 5.78
C GLY A 54 12.21 26.09 5.19
N ILE A 55 11.85 25.32 4.14
CA ILE A 55 12.72 24.34 3.49
C ILE A 55 13.36 24.98 2.25
N PRO A 56 14.71 25.14 2.20
CA PRO A 56 15.39 25.62 1.00
C PRO A 56 15.23 24.66 -0.17
N ALA A 57 14.83 25.17 -1.35
CA ALA A 57 14.67 24.35 -2.56
C ALA A 57 15.99 23.62 -2.96
N SER A 58 17.15 24.20 -2.61
CA SER A 58 18.45 23.59 -2.86
C SER A 58 18.72 22.28 -2.10
N MET A 59 17.89 21.94 -1.13
CA MET A 59 17.96 20.67 -0.41
C MET A 59 17.25 19.53 -1.15
N MET A 60 16.32 19.86 -2.05
CA MET A 60 15.44 18.88 -2.66
C MET A 60 16.15 18.12 -3.79
N PRO A 61 15.90 16.79 -3.94
CA PRO A 61 16.45 16.03 -5.04
C PRO A 61 15.82 16.43 -6.37
N GLU A 62 16.55 16.25 -7.46
CA GLU A 62 15.98 16.35 -8.80
C GLU A 62 14.92 15.27 -9.00
N VAL A 63 13.75 15.65 -9.50
CA VAL A 63 12.65 14.70 -9.77
C VAL A 63 12.72 14.27 -11.23
N ARG A 64 12.98 12.99 -11.47
CA ARG A 64 13.19 12.42 -12.79
C ARG A 64 12.15 11.34 -13.11
N SER A 65 12.10 10.87 -14.36
CA SER A 65 11.18 9.81 -14.79
C SER A 65 11.34 8.57 -13.90
N SER A 66 10.28 7.81 -13.65
CA SER A 66 10.36 6.54 -12.89
C SER A 66 11.15 5.46 -13.62
N SER A 67 11.36 5.61 -14.93
CA SER A 67 12.11 4.69 -15.79
C SER A 67 13.05 5.45 -16.71
N GLU A 68 14.30 5.58 -16.29
CA GLU A 68 15.42 6.13 -17.07
C GLU A 68 16.75 5.77 -16.40
N VAL A 69 17.87 5.89 -17.10
CA VAL A 69 19.19 5.66 -16.50
C VAL A 69 19.62 6.88 -15.70
N TYR A 70 19.61 6.79 -14.37
CA TYR A 70 20.01 7.88 -13.46
C TYR A 70 21.51 7.96 -13.24
N GLY A 71 22.20 6.83 -13.38
CA GLY A 71 23.61 6.64 -13.13
C GLY A 71 23.96 5.17 -13.04
N ALA A 72 25.14 4.87 -12.53
CA ALA A 72 25.61 3.50 -12.34
C ALA A 72 26.24 3.33 -10.96
N THR A 73 26.15 2.12 -10.43
CA THR A 73 26.78 1.75 -9.17
C THR A 73 28.30 1.84 -9.27
N LYS A 74 28.98 2.08 -8.15
CA LYS A 74 30.44 2.08 -8.11
C LYS A 74 30.97 0.65 -8.00
N THR A 75 32.08 0.36 -8.67
CA THR A 75 32.74 -0.96 -8.70
C THR A 75 33.19 -1.44 -7.31
N THR A 76 33.32 -0.54 -6.36
CA THR A 76 33.60 -0.88 -4.95
C THR A 76 32.42 -1.42 -4.18
N ILE A 77 31.20 -1.36 -4.75
CA ILE A 77 29.98 -1.94 -4.18
C ILE A 77 29.68 -3.27 -4.87
N PHE A 78 29.83 -3.29 -6.20
CA PHE A 78 29.68 -4.47 -7.04
C PHE A 78 30.95 -4.63 -7.88
N ALA A 79 31.29 -5.84 -8.28
CA ALA A 79 32.47 -6.15 -9.08
C ALA A 79 32.50 -5.38 -10.43
N HIS A 80 31.35 -4.94 -10.90
CA HIS A 80 31.20 -4.15 -12.13
C HIS A 80 30.13 -3.06 -11.94
N LYS A 81 30.11 -2.09 -12.87
CA LYS A 81 29.10 -1.03 -12.88
C LYS A 81 27.77 -1.60 -13.32
N VAL A 82 26.73 -1.40 -12.51
CA VAL A 82 25.34 -1.75 -12.81
C VAL A 82 24.55 -0.47 -13.01
N PRO A 83 23.88 -0.27 -14.16
CA PRO A 83 23.01 0.88 -14.38
C PRO A 83 21.85 0.89 -13.36
N ILE A 84 21.53 2.07 -12.81
CA ILE A 84 20.35 2.29 -12.00
C ILE A 84 19.30 2.91 -12.93
N ALA A 85 18.28 2.13 -13.30
CA ALA A 85 17.40 2.48 -14.41
C ALA A 85 15.89 2.51 -14.03
N GLY A 86 15.55 2.35 -12.77
CA GLY A 86 14.15 2.41 -12.29
C GLY A 86 14.10 2.88 -10.84
N ILE A 87 13.14 3.74 -10.57
CA ILE A 87 12.75 4.19 -9.22
C ILE A 87 11.23 4.13 -9.12
N ALA A 88 10.73 3.60 -8.02
CA ALA A 88 9.30 3.67 -7.70
C ALA A 88 9.10 3.53 -6.19
N GLY A 89 8.05 4.15 -5.66
CA GLY A 89 7.55 3.82 -4.33
C GLY A 89 7.08 2.36 -4.29
N ASP A 90 7.17 1.71 -3.13
CA ASP A 90 6.86 0.28 -2.99
C ASP A 90 5.43 -0.07 -3.45
N GLN A 91 4.45 0.75 -3.10
CA GLN A 91 3.06 0.54 -3.48
C GLN A 91 2.83 0.76 -4.99
N GLN A 92 3.51 1.72 -5.58
CA GLN A 92 3.48 2.00 -7.01
C GLN A 92 4.22 0.91 -7.79
N ALA A 93 5.35 0.44 -7.28
CA ALA A 93 6.07 -0.71 -7.84
C ALA A 93 5.20 -1.97 -7.84
N ALA A 94 4.45 -2.23 -6.75
CA ALA A 94 3.50 -3.33 -6.68
C ALA A 94 2.36 -3.17 -7.68
N LEU A 95 1.80 -1.95 -7.83
CA LEU A 95 0.75 -1.66 -8.82
C LEU A 95 1.23 -1.98 -10.25
N PHE A 96 2.44 -1.50 -10.60
CA PHE A 96 3.05 -1.76 -11.91
C PHE A 96 3.40 -3.24 -12.09
N GLY A 97 4.04 -3.85 -11.09
CA GLY A 97 4.46 -5.26 -11.13
C GLY A 97 3.29 -6.24 -11.23
N GLN A 98 2.13 -5.88 -10.70
CA GLN A 98 0.87 -6.59 -10.86
C GLN A 98 0.18 -6.31 -12.22
N MET A 99 0.84 -5.60 -13.14
CA MET A 99 0.28 -5.24 -14.43
C MET A 99 -1.04 -4.46 -14.33
N CYS A 100 -1.17 -3.59 -13.32
CA CYS A 100 -2.30 -2.67 -13.18
C CYS A 100 -2.07 -1.41 -14.02
N VAL A 101 -1.76 -1.59 -15.31
CA VAL A 101 -1.37 -0.50 -16.23
C VAL A 101 -2.55 0.19 -16.89
N GLU A 102 -3.70 -0.47 -16.92
CA GLU A 102 -4.92 0.11 -17.49
C GLU A 102 -5.73 0.87 -16.42
N PRO A 103 -6.38 1.98 -16.79
CA PRO A 103 -7.29 2.68 -15.87
C PRO A 103 -8.38 1.76 -15.33
N GLY A 104 -8.62 1.83 -14.02
CA GLY A 104 -9.55 0.97 -13.29
C GLY A 104 -8.97 -0.35 -12.80
N SER A 105 -7.72 -0.69 -13.18
CA SER A 105 -7.03 -1.84 -12.57
C SER A 105 -6.68 -1.53 -11.12
N VAL A 106 -6.94 -2.49 -10.24
CA VAL A 106 -6.76 -2.34 -8.79
C VAL A 106 -5.88 -3.45 -8.25
N LYS A 107 -4.95 -3.07 -7.36
CA LYS A 107 -4.24 -4.03 -6.52
C LYS A 107 -4.51 -3.78 -5.04
N ASN A 108 -4.44 -4.83 -4.22
CA ASN A 108 -4.44 -4.73 -2.76
C ASN A 108 -3.28 -5.55 -2.19
N THR A 109 -2.40 -4.90 -1.44
CA THR A 109 -1.33 -5.57 -0.70
C THR A 109 -1.81 -5.84 0.72
N TYR A 110 -2.04 -7.11 1.07
CA TYR A 110 -2.47 -7.58 2.39
C TYR A 110 -1.25 -7.84 3.28
N GLY A 111 -0.75 -6.78 3.91
CA GLY A 111 0.36 -6.81 4.88
C GLY A 111 -0.13 -6.63 6.32
N THR A 112 0.65 -5.94 7.16
CA THR A 112 0.26 -5.49 8.51
C THR A 112 -1.04 -4.68 8.45
N GLY A 113 -1.11 -3.72 7.52
CA GLY A 113 -2.32 -3.10 7.00
C GLY A 113 -2.61 -3.58 5.58
N CYS A 114 -3.62 -3.00 4.94
CA CYS A 114 -3.86 -3.24 3.51
C CYS A 114 -3.74 -1.92 2.75
N PHE A 115 -3.13 -1.99 1.58
CA PHE A 115 -2.91 -0.82 0.72
C PHE A 115 -3.47 -1.09 -0.67
N LEU A 116 -4.58 -0.41 -0.94
CA LEU A 116 -5.26 -0.50 -2.23
C LEU A 116 -4.86 0.66 -3.12
N LEU A 117 -4.47 0.36 -4.34
CA LEU A 117 -4.23 1.36 -5.37
C LEU A 117 -5.03 1.02 -6.63
N MET A 118 -5.76 2.01 -7.15
CA MET A 118 -6.44 1.94 -8.44
C MET A 118 -5.72 2.88 -9.42
N ASN A 119 -5.28 2.36 -10.54
CA ASN A 119 -4.82 3.20 -11.65
C ASN A 119 -5.99 4.07 -12.13
N SER A 120 -5.87 5.38 -12.03
CA SER A 120 -6.91 6.34 -12.44
C SER A 120 -6.66 6.96 -13.81
N GLY A 121 -5.59 6.54 -14.51
CA GLY A 121 -5.21 7.05 -15.84
C GLY A 121 -4.36 8.30 -15.78
N GLU A 122 -4.39 9.08 -16.85
CA GLU A 122 -3.49 10.22 -17.07
C GLU A 122 -3.95 11.52 -16.38
N LYS A 123 -5.08 11.51 -15.71
CA LYS A 123 -5.61 12.69 -15.00
C LYS A 123 -5.80 12.39 -13.51
N PRO A 124 -5.35 13.30 -12.64
CA PRO A 124 -5.57 13.14 -11.21
C PRO A 124 -7.06 13.29 -10.87
N ILE A 125 -7.63 12.32 -10.19
CA ILE A 125 -8.99 12.37 -9.65
C ILE A 125 -8.92 13.00 -8.26
N VAL A 126 -9.68 14.07 -8.02
CA VAL A 126 -9.86 14.59 -6.67
C VAL A 126 -10.94 13.76 -6.00
N SER A 127 -10.55 12.97 -5.02
CA SER A 127 -11.48 12.11 -4.30
C SER A 127 -12.53 12.92 -3.52
N LYS A 128 -13.79 12.48 -3.63
CA LYS A 128 -14.93 12.97 -2.81
C LYS A 128 -15.29 11.97 -1.70
N ASN A 129 -14.62 10.83 -1.67
CA ASN A 129 -14.85 9.75 -0.72
C ASN A 129 -13.62 9.51 0.17
N ASN A 130 -12.83 10.57 0.45
CA ASN A 130 -11.70 10.56 1.38
C ASN A 130 -10.56 9.59 1.02
N LEU A 131 -10.37 9.31 -0.27
CA LEU A 131 -9.20 8.60 -0.75
C LEU A 131 -8.06 9.57 -1.03
N LEU A 132 -6.83 9.06 -1.09
CA LEU A 132 -5.68 9.84 -1.51
C LEU A 132 -5.55 9.79 -3.04
N THR A 133 -5.11 10.90 -3.63
CA THR A 133 -4.68 10.94 -5.03
C THR A 133 -3.16 11.02 -5.06
N THR A 134 -2.52 10.13 -5.79
CA THR A 134 -1.07 10.05 -5.88
C THR A 134 -0.63 9.81 -7.33
N ILE A 135 0.67 9.91 -7.59
CA ILE A 135 1.25 9.51 -8.87
C ILE A 135 1.55 8.02 -8.81
N ALA A 136 1.08 7.28 -9.82
CA ALA A 136 1.41 5.87 -9.99
C ALA A 136 2.84 5.73 -10.54
N TRP A 137 3.15 6.38 -11.66
CA TRP A 137 4.47 6.46 -12.28
C TRP A 137 4.52 7.58 -13.31
N LYS A 138 5.75 7.95 -13.69
CA LYS A 138 6.02 8.76 -14.88
C LYS A 138 7.04 8.01 -15.75
N ILE A 139 6.69 7.70 -16.98
CA ILE A 139 7.56 7.03 -17.96
C ILE A 139 7.64 7.91 -19.21
N GLY A 140 8.82 8.45 -19.47
CA GLY A 140 8.98 9.51 -20.46
C GLY A 140 8.11 10.72 -20.11
N ASP A 141 7.27 11.15 -21.04
CA ASP A 141 6.36 12.29 -20.86
C ASP A 141 4.98 11.87 -20.30
N LYS A 142 4.69 10.58 -20.23
CA LYS A 142 3.40 10.08 -19.75
C LYS A 142 3.40 9.92 -18.23
N VAL A 143 2.37 10.48 -17.60
CA VAL A 143 2.12 10.36 -16.16
C VAL A 143 0.85 9.55 -15.95
N SER A 144 0.91 8.56 -15.08
CA SER A 144 -0.25 7.84 -14.59
C SER A 144 -0.49 8.18 -13.14
N TYR A 145 -1.74 8.38 -12.77
CA TYR A 145 -2.18 8.67 -11.41
C TYR A 145 -2.86 7.46 -10.78
N ALA A 146 -2.98 7.47 -9.48
CA ALA A 146 -3.72 6.45 -8.75
C ALA A 146 -4.58 7.07 -7.64
N LEU A 147 -5.73 6.45 -7.39
CA LEU A 147 -6.45 6.59 -6.13
C LEU A 147 -5.90 5.56 -5.15
N GLU A 148 -5.68 5.99 -3.92
CA GLU A 148 -5.15 5.14 -2.85
C GLU A 148 -6.08 5.14 -1.64
N GLY A 149 -6.38 3.94 -1.14
CA GLY A 149 -7.02 3.72 0.13
C GLY A 149 -6.18 2.81 1.02
N SER A 150 -6.07 3.17 2.29
CA SER A 150 -5.28 2.41 3.27
C SER A 150 -6.19 1.85 4.35
N ILE A 151 -5.88 0.65 4.82
CA ILE A 151 -6.46 0.00 6.00
C ILE A 151 -5.31 -0.16 7.00
N PHE A 152 -5.44 0.42 8.19
CA PHE A 152 -4.36 0.35 9.18
C PHE A 152 -4.18 -1.04 9.78
N VAL A 153 -5.27 -1.78 9.92
CA VAL A 153 -5.29 -3.09 10.57
C VAL A 153 -5.77 -4.16 9.60
N GLY A 154 -4.82 -4.76 8.89
CA GLY A 154 -4.99 -5.93 8.04
C GLY A 154 -4.50 -7.20 8.76
N GLY A 155 -3.37 -7.76 8.33
CA GLY A 155 -2.75 -8.93 8.97
C GLY A 155 -2.38 -8.72 10.44
N SER A 156 -2.26 -7.47 10.90
CA SER A 156 -2.02 -7.16 12.31
C SER A 156 -3.16 -7.60 13.24
N VAL A 157 -4.40 -7.73 12.78
CA VAL A 157 -5.45 -8.34 13.59
C VAL A 157 -5.15 -9.81 13.89
N VAL A 158 -4.60 -10.54 12.93
CA VAL A 158 -4.19 -11.94 13.11
C VAL A 158 -3.04 -12.03 14.12
N GLN A 159 -2.07 -11.10 14.04
CA GLN A 159 -1.00 -11.01 15.04
C GLN A 159 -1.58 -10.72 16.43
N TRP A 160 -2.54 -9.82 16.54
CA TRP A 160 -3.19 -9.53 17.82
C TRP A 160 -3.98 -10.73 18.38
N LEU A 161 -4.65 -11.51 17.53
CA LEU A 161 -5.32 -12.75 17.96
C LEU A 161 -4.32 -13.77 18.49
N ARG A 162 -3.10 -13.79 17.94
CA ARG A 162 -1.99 -14.64 18.41
C ARG A 162 -1.38 -14.11 19.71
N ASP A 163 -0.91 -12.85 19.69
CA ASP A 163 -0.05 -12.31 20.74
C ASP A 163 -0.85 -11.67 21.89
N GLY A 164 -2.01 -11.11 21.60
CA GLY A 164 -2.89 -10.43 22.56
C GLY A 164 -3.92 -11.35 23.20
N LEU A 165 -4.57 -12.20 22.42
CA LEU A 165 -5.62 -13.12 22.93
C LEU A 165 -5.16 -14.57 23.08
N GLY A 166 -4.08 -14.98 22.41
CA GLY A 166 -3.53 -16.35 22.52
C GLY A 166 -4.46 -17.43 21.95
N ILE A 167 -5.39 -17.07 21.02
CA ILE A 167 -6.34 -18.04 20.46
C ILE A 167 -5.76 -18.84 19.30
N ILE A 168 -4.62 -18.43 18.75
CA ILE A 168 -3.79 -19.14 17.78
C ILE A 168 -2.33 -19.06 18.22
N ARG A 169 -1.50 -20.02 17.81
CA ARG A 169 -0.06 -20.06 18.11
C ARG A 169 0.79 -19.45 17.01
N SER A 170 0.32 -19.58 15.77
CA SER A 170 0.97 -19.01 14.58
C SER A 170 -0.08 -18.37 13.68
N SER A 171 0.34 -17.40 12.86
CA SER A 171 -0.57 -16.73 11.92
C SER A 171 -1.13 -17.67 10.84
N SER A 172 -0.47 -18.79 10.57
CA SER A 172 -0.94 -19.80 9.62
C SER A 172 -2.13 -20.61 10.12
N GLU A 173 -2.30 -20.74 11.45
CA GLU A 173 -3.43 -21.48 12.04
C GLU A 173 -4.78 -20.77 11.89
N ILE A 174 -4.78 -19.46 11.59
CA ILE A 174 -6.02 -18.67 11.53
C ILE A 174 -7.00 -19.20 10.49
N GLU A 175 -6.50 -19.64 9.33
CA GLU A 175 -7.33 -20.14 8.25
C GLU A 175 -8.06 -21.43 8.65
N GLU A 176 -7.33 -22.40 9.21
CA GLU A 176 -7.89 -23.68 9.66
C GLU A 176 -8.90 -23.46 10.79
N LEU A 177 -8.55 -22.62 11.78
CA LEU A 177 -9.45 -22.30 12.88
C LEU A 177 -10.73 -21.63 12.38
N ALA A 178 -10.63 -20.63 11.52
CA ALA A 178 -11.79 -19.92 10.97
C ALA A 178 -12.64 -20.80 10.05
N ALA A 179 -12.03 -21.73 9.32
CA ALA A 179 -12.73 -22.68 8.44
C ALA A 179 -13.42 -23.81 9.21
N SER A 180 -13.11 -24.00 10.50
CA SER A 180 -13.74 -25.05 11.33
C SER A 180 -15.21 -24.76 11.68
N VAL A 181 -15.69 -23.55 11.39
CA VAL A 181 -17.08 -23.11 11.59
C VAL A 181 -17.68 -22.65 10.27
N PRO A 182 -19.00 -22.88 10.04
CA PRO A 182 -19.65 -22.54 8.76
C PRO A 182 -19.79 -21.03 8.55
N ASP A 183 -19.91 -20.25 9.62
CA ASP A 183 -20.12 -18.80 9.62
C ASP A 183 -19.59 -18.17 10.91
N THR A 184 -19.82 -16.87 11.11
CA THR A 184 -19.41 -16.15 12.33
C THR A 184 -20.37 -16.33 13.50
N ASN A 185 -21.46 -17.06 13.35
CA ASN A 185 -22.55 -17.17 14.33
C ASN A 185 -23.06 -15.79 14.81
N GLY A 186 -23.15 -14.82 13.89
CA GLY A 186 -23.60 -13.45 14.16
C GLY A 186 -22.56 -12.57 14.84
N VAL A 187 -21.31 -13.02 14.97
CA VAL A 187 -20.19 -12.19 15.49
C VAL A 187 -19.67 -11.30 14.39
N TYR A 188 -19.51 -10.02 14.71
CA TYR A 188 -18.83 -9.04 13.87
C TYR A 188 -17.60 -8.50 14.60
N PHE A 189 -16.51 -8.35 13.86
CA PHE A 189 -15.26 -7.80 14.35
C PHE A 189 -14.92 -6.53 13.56
N VAL A 190 -14.80 -5.40 14.25
CA VAL A 190 -14.28 -4.14 13.70
C VAL A 190 -12.81 -4.03 14.07
N PRO A 191 -11.86 -4.25 13.15
CA PRO A 191 -10.44 -4.31 13.49
C PRO A 191 -9.79 -2.91 13.55
N ALA A 192 -10.36 -1.99 14.31
CA ALA A 192 -9.85 -0.62 14.47
C ALA A 192 -8.85 -0.51 15.65
N LEU A 193 -7.86 -1.42 15.72
CA LEU A 193 -6.92 -1.48 16.86
C LEU A 193 -6.05 -0.22 16.96
N THR A 194 -5.81 0.48 15.84
CA THR A 194 -5.04 1.72 15.75
C THR A 194 -5.81 2.84 15.05
N GLY A 195 -7.14 2.83 15.15
CA GLY A 195 -8.02 3.71 14.41
C GLY A 195 -8.45 3.14 13.06
N LEU A 196 -9.28 3.90 12.35
CA LEU A 196 -9.73 3.62 10.99
C LEU A 196 -9.06 4.60 10.03
N ALA A 197 -8.52 4.06 8.93
CA ALA A 197 -7.98 4.87 7.83
C ALA A 197 -9.07 5.24 6.81
N ALA A 198 -8.75 5.23 5.52
CA ALA A 198 -9.71 5.53 4.47
C ALA A 198 -10.89 4.55 4.49
N PRO A 199 -12.11 5.01 4.21
CA PRO A 199 -12.51 6.39 3.91
C PRO A 199 -12.88 7.23 5.16
N TYR A 200 -12.73 6.67 6.36
CA TYR A 200 -13.24 7.24 7.62
C TYR A 200 -12.30 8.26 8.26
N TRP A 201 -10.98 7.99 8.24
CA TRP A 201 -9.93 8.82 8.87
C TRP A 201 -10.20 9.12 10.34
N ASP A 202 -10.71 8.12 11.09
CA ASP A 202 -10.97 8.22 12.52
C ASP A 202 -9.84 7.56 13.32
N GLN A 203 -8.91 8.38 13.80
CA GLN A 203 -7.79 7.93 14.63
C GLN A 203 -8.22 7.52 16.06
N TYR A 204 -9.42 7.89 16.50
CA TYR A 204 -9.95 7.59 17.83
C TYR A 204 -10.82 6.33 17.83
N ALA A 205 -11.23 5.83 16.68
CA ALA A 205 -11.92 4.55 16.59
C ALA A 205 -11.11 3.44 17.27
N ARG A 206 -11.80 2.50 17.89
CA ARG A 206 -11.20 1.34 18.55
C ARG A 206 -11.86 0.06 18.07
N GLY A 207 -11.11 -1.03 18.14
CA GLY A 207 -11.61 -2.35 17.79
C GLY A 207 -12.83 -2.71 18.64
N ALA A 208 -13.80 -3.38 18.00
CA ALA A 208 -15.00 -3.85 18.67
C ALA A 208 -15.34 -5.27 18.19
N ILE A 209 -15.84 -6.08 19.10
CA ILE A 209 -16.45 -7.38 18.81
C ILE A 209 -17.89 -7.33 19.30
N SER A 210 -18.84 -7.59 18.42
CA SER A 210 -20.26 -7.56 18.73
C SER A 210 -20.93 -8.87 18.32
N GLY A 211 -22.15 -9.13 18.81
CA GLY A 211 -22.89 -10.35 18.49
C GLY A 211 -22.42 -11.60 19.25
N ILE A 212 -21.64 -11.46 20.32
CA ILE A 212 -21.17 -12.59 21.15
C ILE A 212 -22.35 -13.20 21.88
N SER A 213 -22.48 -14.53 21.79
CA SER A 213 -23.47 -15.35 22.50
C SER A 213 -22.76 -16.48 23.24
N ARG A 214 -23.52 -17.28 24.01
CA ARG A 214 -22.99 -18.47 24.70
C ARG A 214 -22.38 -19.50 23.74
N GLY A 215 -22.81 -19.52 22.49
CA GLY A 215 -22.30 -20.44 21.46
C GLY A 215 -21.05 -19.92 20.73
N THR A 216 -20.62 -18.70 21.02
CA THR A 216 -19.44 -18.11 20.36
C THR A 216 -18.16 -18.78 20.85
N THR A 217 -17.32 -19.20 19.90
CA THR A 217 -16.02 -19.84 20.15
C THR A 217 -14.89 -19.00 19.56
N ALA A 218 -13.64 -19.37 19.85
CA ALA A 218 -12.47 -18.76 19.24
C ALA A 218 -12.50 -18.83 17.71
N ALA A 219 -13.07 -19.88 17.13
CA ALA A 219 -13.22 -20.03 15.68
C ALA A 219 -14.12 -18.96 15.07
N HIS A 220 -15.24 -18.63 15.72
CA HIS A 220 -16.15 -17.58 15.27
C HIS A 220 -15.47 -16.20 15.34
N ILE A 221 -14.69 -15.94 16.39
CA ILE A 221 -13.92 -14.69 16.50
C ILE A 221 -12.83 -14.61 15.42
N ALA A 222 -12.12 -15.71 15.17
CA ALA A 222 -11.09 -15.78 14.13
C ALA A 222 -11.70 -15.53 12.74
N ARG A 223 -12.84 -16.13 12.45
CA ARG A 223 -13.57 -15.93 11.20
C ARG A 223 -14.07 -14.50 11.05
N ALA A 224 -14.69 -13.93 12.08
CA ALA A 224 -15.15 -12.55 12.08
C ALA A 224 -14.02 -11.55 11.88
N ALA A 225 -12.82 -11.84 12.41
CA ALA A 225 -11.65 -10.99 12.20
C ALA A 225 -11.18 -11.01 10.73
N LEU A 226 -11.16 -12.17 10.05
CA LEU A 226 -10.86 -12.26 8.62
C LEU A 226 -11.92 -11.54 7.78
N GLU A 227 -13.20 -11.76 8.07
CA GLU A 227 -14.29 -11.06 7.40
C GLU A 227 -14.23 -9.54 7.61
N GLY A 228 -13.82 -9.08 8.80
CA GLY A 228 -13.61 -7.67 9.09
C GLY A 228 -12.53 -7.00 8.24
N ILE A 229 -11.49 -7.73 7.83
CA ILE A 229 -10.50 -7.23 6.86
C ILE A 229 -11.16 -7.05 5.47
N ALA A 230 -11.98 -8.03 5.07
CA ALA A 230 -12.64 -7.98 3.78
C ALA A 230 -13.70 -6.86 3.69
N TYR A 231 -14.45 -6.59 4.76
CA TYR A 231 -15.40 -5.49 4.82
C TYR A 231 -14.72 -4.11 4.65
N GLN A 232 -13.58 -3.88 5.30
CA GLN A 232 -12.83 -2.64 5.07
C GLN A 232 -12.33 -2.50 3.62
N THR A 233 -11.94 -3.60 3.00
CA THR A 233 -11.57 -3.62 1.57
C THR A 233 -12.76 -3.25 0.68
N LEU A 234 -13.97 -3.77 0.99
CA LEU A 234 -15.21 -3.40 0.27
C LEU A 234 -15.48 -1.90 0.35
N ASP A 235 -15.32 -1.29 1.52
CA ASP A 235 -15.56 0.14 1.71
C ASP A 235 -14.64 0.99 0.82
N ILE A 236 -13.35 0.63 0.75
CA ILE A 236 -12.37 1.34 -0.08
C ILE A 236 -12.65 1.12 -1.56
N VAL A 237 -12.92 -0.11 -1.99
CA VAL A 237 -13.27 -0.42 -3.40
C VAL A 237 -14.52 0.36 -3.81
N GLY A 238 -15.53 0.39 -2.95
CA GLY A 238 -16.74 1.18 -3.18
C GLY A 238 -16.46 2.68 -3.34
N ALA A 239 -15.56 3.23 -2.50
CA ALA A 239 -15.12 4.61 -2.61
C ALA A 239 -14.36 4.86 -3.93
N MET A 240 -13.46 3.94 -4.33
CA MET A 240 -12.72 4.03 -5.60
C MET A 240 -13.67 4.02 -6.81
N GLN A 241 -14.67 3.15 -6.81
CA GLN A 241 -15.67 3.07 -7.88
C GLN A 241 -16.51 4.35 -7.97
N ARG A 242 -16.95 4.89 -6.83
CA ARG A 242 -17.70 6.15 -6.80
C ARG A 242 -16.90 7.35 -7.30
N ASP A 243 -15.61 7.43 -6.98
CA ASP A 243 -14.74 8.54 -7.38
C ASP A 243 -14.29 8.44 -8.84
N SER A 244 -13.99 7.23 -9.31
CA SER A 244 -13.52 7.01 -10.69
C SER A 244 -14.63 6.86 -11.70
N GLY A 245 -15.82 6.45 -11.28
CA GLY A 245 -16.91 6.02 -12.18
C GLY A 245 -16.63 4.68 -12.88
N ILE A 246 -15.60 3.94 -12.47
CA ILE A 246 -15.19 2.67 -13.08
C ILE A 246 -15.59 1.52 -12.17
N THR A 247 -16.31 0.53 -12.71
CA THR A 247 -16.62 -0.71 -11.98
C THR A 247 -15.41 -1.63 -11.94
N LEU A 248 -15.10 -2.16 -10.77
CA LEU A 248 -14.04 -3.14 -10.57
C LEU A 248 -14.33 -4.43 -11.35
N ARG A 249 -13.38 -4.89 -12.15
CA ARG A 249 -13.49 -6.15 -12.91
C ARG A 249 -12.72 -7.30 -12.27
N GLU A 250 -11.64 -6.98 -11.60
CA GLU A 250 -10.78 -7.92 -10.89
C GLU A 250 -9.97 -7.19 -9.82
N LEU A 251 -9.72 -7.86 -8.71
CA LEU A 251 -8.84 -7.37 -7.65
C LEU A 251 -7.56 -8.21 -7.66
N LYS A 252 -6.43 -7.59 -7.98
CA LYS A 252 -5.13 -8.25 -7.88
C LYS A 252 -4.60 -8.12 -6.47
N VAL A 253 -4.09 -9.20 -5.91
CA VAL A 253 -3.71 -9.23 -4.49
C VAL A 253 -2.32 -9.79 -4.28
N ASP A 254 -1.60 -9.25 -3.30
CA ASP A 254 -0.33 -9.76 -2.79
C ASP A 254 -0.22 -9.56 -1.28
N GLY A 255 0.94 -9.85 -0.73
CA GLY A 255 1.18 -9.77 0.71
C GLY A 255 0.92 -11.08 1.44
N GLY A 256 1.35 -11.12 2.71
CA GLY A 256 1.32 -12.34 3.51
C GLY A 256 -0.08 -12.91 3.73
N ALA A 257 -1.07 -12.06 4.02
CA ALA A 257 -2.43 -12.52 4.28
C ALA A 257 -3.20 -12.89 3.00
N ALA A 258 -2.72 -12.52 1.81
CA ALA A 258 -3.27 -13.00 0.55
C ALA A 258 -3.09 -14.51 0.33
N ARG A 259 -2.29 -15.20 1.16
CA ARG A 259 -2.18 -16.67 1.18
C ARG A 259 -3.41 -17.36 1.72
N ASN A 260 -4.15 -16.70 2.59
CA ASN A 260 -5.35 -17.25 3.24
C ASN A 260 -6.47 -17.39 2.21
N ASN A 261 -6.81 -18.64 1.86
CA ASN A 261 -7.81 -18.92 0.84
C ASN A 261 -9.22 -18.56 1.30
N LEU A 262 -9.52 -18.77 2.61
CA LEU A 262 -10.82 -18.40 3.17
C LEU A 262 -11.06 -16.88 3.05
N LEU A 263 -10.06 -16.08 3.40
CA LEU A 263 -10.13 -14.63 3.26
C LEU A 263 -10.30 -14.22 1.79
N MET A 264 -9.51 -14.81 0.88
CA MET A 264 -9.54 -14.45 -0.54
C MET A 264 -10.87 -14.87 -1.20
N GLN A 265 -11.41 -16.03 -0.84
CA GLN A 265 -12.72 -16.45 -1.32
C GLN A 265 -13.83 -15.52 -0.80
N PHE A 266 -13.83 -15.26 0.51
CA PHE A 266 -14.82 -14.34 1.09
C PHE A 266 -14.74 -12.93 0.48
N GLN A 267 -13.51 -12.44 0.21
CA GLN A 267 -13.30 -11.16 -0.48
C GLN A 267 -13.86 -11.18 -1.90
N SER A 268 -13.70 -12.28 -2.64
CA SER A 268 -14.24 -12.46 -3.98
C SER A 268 -15.78 -12.46 -3.97
N ASP A 269 -16.36 -13.21 -3.05
CA ASP A 269 -17.81 -13.31 -2.89
C ASP A 269 -18.42 -11.96 -2.49
N LEU A 270 -17.78 -11.25 -1.56
CA LEU A 270 -18.23 -9.96 -1.04
C LEU A 270 -18.19 -8.84 -2.11
N LEU A 271 -17.20 -8.87 -3.00
CA LEU A 271 -17.03 -7.89 -4.07
C LEU A 271 -17.75 -8.29 -5.36
N ASP A 272 -18.29 -9.50 -5.44
CA ASP A 272 -18.77 -10.12 -6.68
C ASP A 272 -17.75 -9.96 -7.83
N THR A 273 -16.48 -10.22 -7.52
CA THR A 273 -15.37 -9.91 -8.42
C THR A 273 -14.25 -10.93 -8.25
N ARG A 274 -13.58 -11.27 -9.35
CA ARG A 274 -12.42 -12.16 -9.32
C ARG A 274 -11.29 -11.57 -8.50
N VAL A 275 -10.79 -12.33 -7.53
CA VAL A 275 -9.55 -12.03 -6.80
C VAL A 275 -8.41 -12.83 -7.44
N ILE A 276 -7.41 -12.12 -7.96
CA ILE A 276 -6.28 -12.70 -8.68
C ILE A 276 -5.02 -12.60 -7.83
N ARG A 277 -4.47 -13.76 -7.51
CA ARG A 277 -3.22 -13.90 -6.76
C ARG A 277 -2.12 -14.36 -7.73
N PRO A 278 -1.01 -13.61 -7.90
CA PRO A 278 0.08 -14.04 -8.74
C PRO A 278 0.78 -15.27 -8.17
N SER A 279 1.33 -16.10 -9.04
CA SER A 279 2.11 -17.28 -8.65
C SER A 279 3.43 -16.93 -7.97
N VAL A 280 4.00 -15.76 -8.32
CA VAL A 280 5.20 -15.18 -7.70
C VAL A 280 4.81 -13.86 -7.06
N CYS A 281 4.91 -13.78 -5.72
CA CYS A 281 4.65 -12.54 -4.98
C CYS A 281 5.97 -11.81 -4.74
N LEU A 282 6.02 -10.50 -5.00
CA LEU A 282 7.19 -9.65 -4.75
C LEU A 282 7.66 -9.71 -3.28
N LEU A 283 6.72 -9.87 -2.33
CA LEU A 283 7.03 -10.01 -0.90
C LEU A 283 7.54 -11.41 -0.51
N TYR A 284 7.42 -12.42 -1.39
CA TYR A 284 7.94 -13.77 -1.13
C TYR A 284 9.41 -13.92 -1.47
N THR A 285 9.92 -13.08 -2.34
CA THR A 285 11.31 -13.14 -2.81
C THR A 285 12.22 -12.15 -2.10
N SER A 286 11.65 -11.24 -1.30
CA SER A 286 12.42 -10.34 -0.44
C SER A 286 12.56 -10.98 0.93
N PRO A 287 13.75 -11.38 1.37
CA PRO A 287 13.96 -11.85 2.73
C PRO A 287 13.62 -10.70 3.69
N SER A 288 12.65 -10.94 4.56
CA SER A 288 12.34 -10.02 5.64
C SER A 288 13.48 -10.09 6.66
N PRO A 289 13.96 -8.96 7.19
CA PRO A 289 14.92 -8.97 8.28
C PRO A 289 14.39 -9.58 9.57
N ARG A 290 13.15 -10.07 9.59
CA ARG A 290 12.45 -10.66 10.74
C ARG A 290 12.07 -12.13 10.56
N ASP A 291 12.46 -12.76 9.45
CA ASP A 291 12.27 -14.19 9.21
C ASP A 291 13.52 -14.97 9.60
#